data_659f37e7b239f4c8e56a46712c7be5a8
#
_entry.id   659f37e7b239f4c8e56a46712c7be5a8
#
_cell.length_a   1.000
_cell.length_b   1.000
_cell.length_c   1.000
_cell.angle_alpha   90.00
_cell.angle_beta   90.00
_cell.angle_gamma   90.00
#
_symmetry.space_group_name_H-M   'P 1'
#
loop_
_entity.id
_entity.type
_entity.pdbx_description
1 polymer ?
#
loop_
_entity_poly.entity_id
_entity_poly.type
_entity_poly.pdbx_seq_one_letter_code
_entity_poly.pdbx_strand_id
1 'polypeptide(L)'
;MGSDCFSEEFLLTNPTGSRLYHSYGERLPIVDYHCHLEAREICENREFKDLGEMWLAHDHYKWRAMRTFGISEEYITGTKSYHEKFLKFAQIMPYLAGNPLYIWCALELKRYFDIEEPLGPDNAEDIYRRTNQRIRELHMTPGWCLERSGVELLSTTEDPADSLEYHMKIKENAVLKTRIFTAFRPDRAFYCEQKTFSDYMKILSQAAGQEIVDFSSMMGALEQRLAFFAEFGTTVSDNGIAHIAWEEYTGAQAEDIFQKAAAGEQLSEVEINRYKSAFLIEMAKLYKKYHFVMQLHIGTYLDANHRKVQEIGQSTGFDCVDDSTSVKSVGRILNRLTELDQLPKTILYPLNPAQMEPFAVLAAGFCDGTVRGKVQLGAPWWFNDQPFGIMRQFGGAGNLYPLSLSVGMLTDSRSFLSYPRHELYRRCLCSYLGELVERGEYFSDEKYLKEIIEGICYRNVKEYFGW
;
A
#
# COMPACT_ATOMS: atom_id res chain seq x y z
N MET A 1 -23.62 -26.58 0.79
CA MET A 1 -23.92 -25.44 1.68
C MET A 1 -22.85 -24.37 1.40
N GLY A 2 -23.22 -23.14 1.01
CA GLY A 2 -22.25 -22.08 0.84
C GLY A 2 -21.62 -21.75 2.18
N SER A 3 -20.28 -21.69 2.25
CA SER A 3 -19.57 -21.20 3.43
C SER A 3 -19.80 -19.70 3.54
N ASP A 4 -20.28 -19.21 4.68
CA ASP A 4 -20.32 -17.78 4.96
C ASP A 4 -18.92 -17.24 5.33
N CYS A 5 -18.78 -15.92 5.48
CA CYS A 5 -17.50 -15.30 5.80
C CYS A 5 -16.96 -15.65 7.21
N PHE A 6 -17.74 -16.31 8.03
CA PHE A 6 -17.31 -16.81 9.35
C PHE A 6 -16.90 -18.28 9.32
N SER A 7 -17.12 -19.00 8.21
CA SER A 7 -16.66 -20.38 8.02
C SER A 7 -15.14 -20.46 7.94
N GLU A 8 -14.56 -21.52 8.49
CA GLU A 8 -13.13 -21.81 8.29
C GLU A 8 -12.79 -22.10 6.82
N GLU A 9 -13.78 -22.52 6.02
CA GLU A 9 -13.66 -22.76 4.57
C GLU A 9 -14.02 -21.53 3.71
N PHE A 10 -14.17 -20.34 4.32
CA PHE A 10 -14.44 -19.10 3.60
C PHE A 10 -13.44 -18.86 2.46
N LEU A 11 -13.91 -18.56 1.25
CA LEU A 11 -13.12 -18.39 0.02
C LEU A 11 -12.27 -19.60 -0.40
N LEU A 12 -12.32 -20.72 0.28
CA LEU A 12 -11.66 -21.96 -0.12
C LEU A 12 -12.63 -22.77 -1.01
N THR A 13 -12.49 -22.56 -2.33
CA THR A 13 -13.51 -22.97 -3.32
C THR A 13 -13.38 -24.42 -3.79
N ASN A 14 -12.29 -25.11 -3.40
CA ASN A 14 -12.01 -26.48 -3.79
C ASN A 14 -11.21 -27.22 -2.70
N PRO A 15 -11.30 -28.57 -2.64
CA PRO A 15 -10.63 -29.37 -1.62
C PRO A 15 -9.11 -29.22 -1.59
N THR A 16 -8.49 -29.12 -2.77
CA THR A 16 -7.03 -28.91 -2.87
C THR A 16 -6.63 -27.57 -2.29
N GLY A 17 -7.34 -26.49 -2.61
CA GLY A 17 -7.09 -25.15 -2.05
C GLY A 17 -7.27 -25.12 -0.54
N SER A 18 -8.31 -25.76 0.01
CA SER A 18 -8.51 -25.91 1.45
C SER A 18 -7.31 -26.58 2.12
N ARG A 19 -6.91 -27.73 1.62
CA ARG A 19 -5.74 -28.46 2.12
C ARG A 19 -4.46 -27.62 2.05
N LEU A 20 -4.21 -26.93 0.95
CA LEU A 20 -3.04 -26.08 0.76
C LEU A 20 -3.02 -24.92 1.75
N TYR A 21 -4.16 -24.27 1.97
CA TYR A 21 -4.28 -23.16 2.90
C TYR A 21 -3.97 -23.60 4.34
N HIS A 22 -4.66 -24.63 4.84
CA HIS A 22 -4.48 -25.10 6.21
C HIS A 22 -3.10 -25.70 6.47
N SER A 23 -2.47 -26.30 5.44
CA SER A 23 -1.14 -26.90 5.58
C SER A 23 0.00 -25.88 5.49
N TYR A 24 -0.12 -24.88 4.62
CA TYR A 24 1.04 -24.03 4.24
C TYR A 24 0.79 -22.52 4.29
N GLY A 25 -0.48 -22.06 4.16
CA GLY A 25 -0.79 -20.62 4.05
C GLY A 25 -1.19 -19.97 5.37
N GLU A 26 -1.99 -20.66 6.17
CA GLU A 26 -2.72 -20.12 7.32
C GLU A 26 -1.82 -19.49 8.38
N ARG A 27 -0.75 -20.18 8.74
CA ARG A 27 0.10 -19.82 9.89
C ARG A 27 1.38 -19.06 9.54
N LEU A 28 1.53 -18.65 8.30
CA LEU A 28 2.70 -17.87 7.90
C LEU A 28 2.70 -16.51 8.61
N PRO A 29 3.87 -16.03 9.07
CA PRO A 29 3.98 -14.66 9.57
C PRO A 29 3.57 -13.65 8.47
N ILE A 30 3.24 -12.43 8.90
CA ILE A 30 2.93 -11.34 7.99
C ILE A 30 4.16 -10.45 7.84
N VAL A 31 4.51 -10.15 6.58
CA VAL A 31 5.44 -9.09 6.21
C VAL A 31 4.65 -8.06 5.42
N ASP A 32 4.31 -6.94 6.05
CA ASP A 32 3.54 -5.85 5.45
C ASP A 32 4.51 -4.76 4.96
N TYR A 33 4.98 -4.90 3.74
CA TYR A 33 6.04 -4.08 3.19
C TYR A 33 5.60 -2.70 2.69
N HIS A 34 4.31 -2.36 2.82
CA HIS A 34 3.77 -1.03 2.55
C HIS A 34 2.45 -0.81 3.30
N CYS A 35 2.45 0.15 4.20
CA CYS A 35 1.26 0.61 4.91
C CYS A 35 1.36 2.11 5.23
N HIS A 36 0.24 2.69 5.67
CA HIS A 36 0.14 4.07 6.12
C HIS A 36 -0.19 4.18 7.61
N LEU A 37 0.24 3.20 8.41
CA LEU A 37 0.14 3.29 9.87
C LEU A 37 1.08 4.37 10.39
N GLU A 38 0.59 5.18 11.33
CA GLU A 38 1.39 6.26 11.91
C GLU A 38 2.44 5.69 12.89
N ALA A 39 3.72 5.94 12.61
CA ALA A 39 4.81 5.52 13.49
C ALA A 39 4.67 6.08 14.91
N ARG A 40 4.07 7.26 15.05
CA ARG A 40 3.73 7.87 16.34
C ARG A 40 2.77 7.00 17.15
N GLU A 41 1.68 6.52 16.55
CA GLU A 41 0.70 5.68 17.25
C GLU A 41 1.32 4.35 17.70
N ILE A 42 2.19 3.76 16.86
CA ILE A 42 2.95 2.54 17.21
C ILE A 42 3.88 2.83 18.41
N CYS A 43 4.59 3.96 18.38
CA CYS A 43 5.52 4.37 19.43
C CYS A 43 4.81 4.67 20.76
N GLU A 44 3.74 5.45 20.73
CA GLU A 44 2.96 5.80 21.90
C GLU A 44 2.20 4.59 22.47
N ASN A 45 1.84 3.65 21.63
CA ASN A 45 1.21 2.36 21.94
C ASN A 45 0.04 2.48 22.94
N ARG A 46 -0.79 3.54 22.80
CA ARG A 46 -1.93 3.79 23.68
C ARG A 46 -3.06 2.80 23.44
N GLU A 47 -3.85 2.52 24.47
CA GLU A 47 -5.06 1.72 24.32
C GLU A 47 -6.09 2.45 23.44
N PHE A 48 -6.75 1.70 22.56
CA PHE A 48 -7.87 2.20 21.78
C PHE A 48 -9.08 2.45 22.66
N LYS A 49 -9.87 3.47 22.35
CA LYS A 49 -11.05 3.82 23.12
C LYS A 49 -12.23 2.92 22.82
N ASP A 50 -12.48 2.71 21.54
CA ASP A 50 -13.63 1.96 21.06
C ASP A 50 -13.45 1.53 19.59
N LEU A 51 -14.31 0.60 19.14
CA LEU A 51 -14.30 0.08 17.76
C LEU A 51 -14.57 1.18 16.72
N GLY A 52 -15.38 2.18 17.08
CA GLY A 52 -15.69 3.29 16.16
C GLY A 52 -14.44 4.12 15.85
N GLU A 53 -13.58 4.39 16.87
CA GLU A 53 -12.27 5.02 16.66
C GLU A 53 -11.41 4.14 15.73
N MET A 54 -11.26 2.85 16.04
CA MET A 54 -10.41 1.92 15.26
C MET A 54 -10.84 1.82 13.80
N TRP A 55 -12.13 1.91 13.51
CA TRP A 55 -12.67 1.73 12.16
C TRP A 55 -12.85 3.00 11.37
N LEU A 56 -13.15 4.13 12.03
CA LEU A 56 -13.67 5.32 11.35
C LEU A 56 -12.79 6.57 11.53
N ALA A 57 -11.70 6.48 12.30
CA ALA A 57 -10.82 7.63 12.48
C ALA A 57 -10.08 8.02 11.18
N HIS A 58 -9.61 7.02 10.41
CA HIS A 58 -8.70 7.25 9.28
C HIS A 58 -9.05 6.50 7.99
N ASP A 59 -10.10 5.66 8.00
CA ASP A 59 -10.43 4.77 6.89
C ASP A 59 -11.32 5.43 5.84
N HIS A 60 -10.71 5.95 4.80
CA HIS A 60 -11.41 6.59 3.70
C HIS A 60 -12.24 5.64 2.84
N TYR A 61 -12.05 4.32 2.87
CA TYR A 61 -12.94 3.33 2.23
C TYR A 61 -14.32 3.33 2.89
N LYS A 62 -14.35 3.29 4.24
CA LYS A 62 -15.60 3.34 5.02
C LYS A 62 -16.29 4.67 4.84
N TRP A 63 -15.55 5.79 4.86
CA TRP A 63 -16.09 7.14 4.60
C TRP A 63 -16.75 7.25 3.22
N ARG A 64 -16.10 6.72 2.19
CA ARG A 64 -16.64 6.67 0.82
C ARG A 64 -17.96 5.88 0.76
N ALA A 65 -18.01 4.70 1.36
CA ALA A 65 -19.21 3.89 1.40
C ALA A 65 -20.35 4.61 2.11
N MET A 66 -20.10 5.20 3.27
CA MET A 66 -21.11 5.98 4.01
C MET A 66 -21.68 7.14 3.18
N ARG A 67 -20.83 7.88 2.48
CA ARG A 67 -21.30 8.97 1.58
C ARG A 67 -22.14 8.45 0.42
N THR A 68 -21.75 7.33 -0.16
CA THR A 68 -22.50 6.71 -1.27
C THR A 68 -23.91 6.34 -0.84
N PHE A 69 -24.13 6.01 0.43
CA PHE A 69 -25.46 5.77 1.01
C PHE A 69 -26.15 7.05 1.52
N GLY A 70 -25.59 8.23 1.25
CA GLY A 70 -26.21 9.51 1.62
C GLY A 70 -26.13 9.87 3.11
N ILE A 71 -25.20 9.24 3.85
CA ILE A 71 -24.97 9.61 5.25
C ILE A 71 -24.32 10.99 5.31
N SER A 72 -24.84 11.85 6.20
CA SER A 72 -24.34 13.20 6.39
C SER A 72 -22.89 13.22 6.86
N GLU A 73 -22.11 14.18 6.36
CA GLU A 73 -20.68 14.34 6.66
C GLU A 73 -20.39 14.48 8.16
N GLU A 74 -21.34 14.99 8.95
CA GLU A 74 -21.20 15.04 10.43
C GLU A 74 -20.93 13.69 11.05
N TYR A 75 -21.48 12.60 10.48
CA TYR A 75 -21.27 11.21 10.94
C TYR A 75 -20.09 10.52 10.25
N ILE A 76 -19.34 11.20 9.40
CA ILE A 76 -18.21 10.65 8.66
C ILE A 76 -16.92 11.27 9.15
N THR A 77 -16.56 12.46 8.66
CA THR A 77 -15.38 13.21 9.12
C THR A 77 -15.72 14.33 10.11
N GLY A 78 -17.01 14.63 10.33
CA GLY A 78 -17.48 15.68 11.23
C GLY A 78 -17.37 15.34 12.70
N THR A 79 -18.05 16.11 13.56
CA THR A 79 -17.84 16.16 15.01
C THR A 79 -18.63 15.15 15.84
N LYS A 80 -19.48 14.33 15.20
CA LYS A 80 -20.22 13.28 15.91
C LYS A 80 -19.30 12.29 16.59
N SER A 81 -19.75 11.72 17.72
CA SER A 81 -18.98 10.70 18.44
C SER A 81 -18.73 9.46 17.57
N TYR A 82 -17.67 8.72 17.85
CA TYR A 82 -17.37 7.47 17.15
C TYR A 82 -18.47 6.42 17.33
N HIS A 83 -19.19 6.44 18.45
CA HIS A 83 -20.39 5.62 18.66
C HIS A 83 -21.48 5.95 17.62
N GLU A 84 -21.86 7.25 17.51
CA GLU A 84 -22.86 7.67 16.53
C GLU A 84 -22.43 7.36 15.08
N LYS A 85 -21.14 7.56 14.76
CA LYS A 85 -20.56 7.22 13.45
C LYS A 85 -20.64 5.71 13.18
N PHE A 86 -20.29 4.89 14.19
CA PHE A 86 -20.37 3.43 14.09
C PHE A 86 -21.81 2.95 13.83
N LEU A 87 -22.80 3.48 14.54
CA LEU A 87 -24.19 3.13 14.31
C LEU A 87 -24.66 3.47 12.89
N LYS A 88 -24.19 4.60 12.35
CA LYS A 88 -24.46 4.97 10.95
C LYS A 88 -23.77 4.03 9.95
N PHE A 89 -22.54 3.63 10.23
CA PHE A 89 -21.85 2.65 9.42
C PHE A 89 -22.54 1.27 9.47
N ALA A 90 -22.96 0.83 10.65
CA ALA A 90 -23.70 -0.44 10.80
C ALA A 90 -25.01 -0.49 10.00
N GLN A 91 -25.68 0.66 9.80
CA GLN A 91 -26.91 0.74 8.99
C GLN A 91 -26.68 0.36 7.53
N ILE A 92 -25.49 0.58 6.97
CA ILE A 92 -25.19 0.28 5.57
C ILE A 92 -24.63 -1.13 5.36
N MET A 93 -24.10 -1.75 6.42
CA MET A 93 -23.42 -3.06 6.33
C MET A 93 -24.22 -4.14 5.59
N PRO A 94 -25.52 -4.35 5.86
CA PRO A 94 -26.32 -5.36 5.16
C PRO A 94 -26.45 -5.11 3.65
N TYR A 95 -26.21 -3.90 3.20
CA TYR A 95 -26.36 -3.49 1.79
C TYR A 95 -25.03 -3.50 1.03
N LEU A 96 -23.93 -3.90 1.67
CA LEU A 96 -22.58 -3.94 1.06
C LEU A 96 -22.29 -5.27 0.35
N ALA A 97 -23.32 -5.93 -0.20
CA ALA A 97 -23.12 -7.17 -0.98
C ALA A 97 -22.15 -6.92 -2.15
N GLY A 98 -21.06 -7.69 -2.21
CA GLY A 98 -19.99 -7.54 -3.21
C GLY A 98 -18.99 -6.43 -2.93
N ASN A 99 -19.22 -5.59 -1.92
CA ASN A 99 -18.22 -4.60 -1.47
C ASN A 99 -17.27 -5.24 -0.44
N PRO A 100 -15.94 -5.05 -0.56
CA PRO A 100 -14.97 -5.68 0.33
C PRO A 100 -15.12 -5.31 1.80
N LEU A 101 -15.68 -4.15 2.12
CA LEU A 101 -15.90 -3.73 3.51
C LEU A 101 -16.72 -4.74 4.32
N TYR A 102 -17.71 -5.40 3.69
CA TYR A 102 -18.49 -6.43 4.36
C TYR A 102 -17.58 -7.55 4.88
N ILE A 103 -16.76 -8.09 3.99
CA ILE A 103 -15.85 -9.21 4.30
C ILE A 103 -14.76 -8.78 5.28
N TRP A 104 -14.15 -7.63 5.05
CA TRP A 104 -13.08 -7.13 5.93
C TRP A 104 -13.59 -6.90 7.35
N CYS A 105 -14.72 -6.21 7.52
CA CYS A 105 -15.29 -5.99 8.84
C CYS A 105 -15.71 -7.30 9.53
N ALA A 106 -16.27 -8.25 8.78
CA ALA A 106 -16.63 -9.56 9.34
C ALA A 106 -15.41 -10.34 9.83
N LEU A 107 -14.31 -10.35 9.04
CA LEU A 107 -13.07 -10.98 9.44
C LEU A 107 -12.42 -10.26 10.63
N GLU A 108 -12.45 -8.92 10.67
CA GLU A 108 -11.95 -8.13 11.78
C GLU A 108 -12.73 -8.43 13.07
N LEU A 109 -14.06 -8.49 13.01
CA LEU A 109 -14.92 -8.89 14.14
C LEU A 109 -14.58 -10.29 14.64
N LYS A 110 -14.42 -11.25 13.71
CA LYS A 110 -14.06 -12.63 14.06
C LYS A 110 -12.67 -12.72 14.70
N ARG A 111 -11.64 -12.17 14.06
CA ARG A 111 -10.22 -12.40 14.44
C ARG A 111 -9.77 -11.65 15.69
N TYR A 112 -10.35 -10.48 15.96
CA TYR A 112 -9.97 -9.66 17.10
C TYR A 112 -10.97 -9.71 18.26
N PHE A 113 -12.25 -9.96 17.97
CA PHE A 113 -13.32 -9.83 18.96
C PHE A 113 -14.12 -11.11 19.22
N ASP A 114 -13.82 -12.20 18.52
CA ASP A 114 -14.53 -13.48 18.60
C ASP A 114 -16.05 -13.32 18.30
N ILE A 115 -16.41 -12.45 17.35
CA ILE A 115 -17.79 -12.21 16.90
C ILE A 115 -17.99 -12.81 15.52
N GLU A 116 -18.88 -13.80 15.45
CA GLU A 116 -19.19 -14.57 14.23
C GLU A 116 -20.64 -14.35 13.76
N GLU A 117 -21.09 -13.10 13.84
CA GLU A 117 -22.42 -12.69 13.38
C GLU A 117 -22.34 -11.45 12.50
N PRO A 118 -23.17 -11.35 11.44
CA PRO A 118 -23.17 -10.18 10.56
C PRO A 118 -23.56 -8.90 11.32
N LEU A 119 -22.77 -7.86 11.15
CA LEU A 119 -23.11 -6.52 11.67
C LEU A 119 -24.26 -5.92 10.88
N GLY A 120 -25.26 -5.44 11.57
CA GLY A 120 -26.39 -4.71 11.01
C GLY A 120 -27.04 -3.78 12.04
N PRO A 121 -28.08 -3.02 11.64
CA PRO A 121 -28.72 -2.05 12.54
C PRO A 121 -29.32 -2.69 13.80
N ASP A 122 -29.80 -3.94 13.71
CA ASP A 122 -30.51 -4.61 14.80
C ASP A 122 -29.60 -5.09 15.95
N ASN A 123 -28.30 -5.30 15.66
CA ASN A 123 -27.32 -5.78 16.65
C ASN A 123 -26.15 -4.82 16.85
N ALA A 124 -26.17 -3.65 16.21
CA ALA A 124 -25.05 -2.68 16.24
C ALA A 124 -24.67 -2.25 17.67
N GLU A 125 -25.65 -1.93 18.52
CA GLU A 125 -25.40 -1.55 19.90
C GLU A 125 -24.79 -2.67 20.73
N ASP A 126 -25.25 -3.91 20.55
CA ASP A 126 -24.70 -5.08 21.23
C ASP A 126 -23.27 -5.38 20.78
N ILE A 127 -23.01 -5.39 19.46
CA ILE A 127 -21.67 -5.59 18.91
C ILE A 127 -20.73 -4.48 19.41
N TYR A 128 -21.14 -3.19 19.38
CA TYR A 128 -20.33 -2.09 19.89
C TYR A 128 -19.99 -2.28 21.36
N ARG A 129 -20.95 -2.67 22.18
CA ARG A 129 -20.73 -2.93 23.62
C ARG A 129 -19.76 -4.07 23.85
N ARG A 130 -19.93 -5.21 23.15
CA ARG A 130 -19.08 -6.41 23.28
C ARG A 130 -17.66 -6.15 22.81
N THR A 131 -17.49 -5.50 21.65
CA THR A 131 -16.16 -5.14 21.14
C THR A 131 -15.43 -4.18 22.08
N ASN A 132 -16.10 -3.15 22.59
CA ASN A 132 -15.49 -2.21 23.52
C ASN A 132 -15.20 -2.84 24.90
N GLN A 133 -15.94 -3.84 25.30
CA GLN A 133 -15.59 -4.66 26.46
C GLN A 133 -14.28 -5.42 26.20
N ARG A 134 -14.15 -6.06 25.06
CA ARG A 134 -12.92 -6.79 24.67
C ARG A 134 -11.72 -5.86 24.54
N ILE A 135 -11.88 -4.65 23.97
CA ILE A 135 -10.80 -3.65 23.89
C ILE A 135 -10.21 -3.40 25.28
N ARG A 136 -11.06 -3.15 26.26
CA ARG A 136 -10.63 -2.89 27.66
C ARG A 136 -10.04 -4.12 28.34
N GLU A 137 -10.67 -5.30 28.20
CA GLU A 137 -10.21 -6.55 28.82
C GLU A 137 -8.84 -7.00 28.31
N LEU A 138 -8.58 -6.79 27.02
CA LEU A 138 -7.33 -7.20 26.36
C LEU A 138 -6.29 -6.08 26.32
N HIS A 139 -6.62 -4.88 26.84
CA HIS A 139 -5.76 -3.71 26.74
C HIS A 139 -5.26 -3.50 25.31
N MET A 140 -6.20 -3.48 24.35
CA MET A 140 -5.86 -3.45 22.91
C MET A 140 -5.15 -2.16 22.54
N THR A 141 -3.91 -2.31 22.09
CA THR A 141 -3.02 -1.25 21.60
C THR A 141 -2.59 -1.53 20.17
N PRO A 142 -1.97 -0.58 19.46
CA PRO A 142 -1.28 -0.86 18.20
C PRO A 142 -0.36 -2.08 18.25
N GLY A 143 0.51 -2.17 19.25
CA GLY A 143 1.41 -3.31 19.44
C GLY A 143 0.67 -4.63 19.66
N TRP A 144 -0.41 -4.62 20.45
CA TRP A 144 -1.25 -5.79 20.64
C TRP A 144 -1.85 -6.28 19.30
N CYS A 145 -2.36 -5.37 18.46
CA CYS A 145 -2.94 -5.72 17.16
C CYS A 145 -1.88 -6.34 16.21
N LEU A 146 -0.68 -5.78 16.17
CA LEU A 146 0.44 -6.29 15.38
C LEU A 146 0.84 -7.70 15.82
N GLU A 147 1.03 -7.92 17.12
CA GLU A 147 1.40 -9.22 17.66
C GLU A 147 0.29 -10.26 17.49
N ARG A 148 -0.97 -9.88 17.73
CA ARG A 148 -2.15 -10.76 17.55
C ARG A 148 -2.27 -11.25 16.12
N SER A 149 -1.90 -10.41 15.15
CA SER A 149 -1.94 -10.72 13.72
C SER A 149 -0.72 -11.49 13.22
N GLY A 150 0.29 -11.68 14.05
CA GLY A 150 1.54 -12.35 13.65
C GLY A 150 2.36 -11.52 12.67
N VAL A 151 2.34 -10.18 12.79
CA VAL A 151 3.14 -9.28 11.96
C VAL A 151 4.60 -9.35 12.42
N GLU A 152 5.44 -9.95 11.60
CA GLU A 152 6.89 -10.03 11.85
C GLU A 152 7.57 -8.70 11.52
N LEU A 153 7.13 -8.09 10.42
CA LEU A 153 7.73 -6.87 9.91
C LEU A 153 6.65 -6.01 9.22
N LEU A 154 6.70 -4.71 9.43
CA LEU A 154 5.97 -3.75 8.63
C LEU A 154 6.84 -2.56 8.20
N SER A 155 6.49 -1.93 7.07
CA SER A 155 7.09 -0.70 6.58
C SER A 155 6.03 0.38 6.50
N THR A 156 6.20 1.42 7.29
CA THR A 156 5.40 2.66 7.23
C THR A 156 5.85 3.51 6.02
N THR A 157 5.32 4.71 5.87
CA THR A 157 5.62 5.57 4.71
C THR A 157 5.88 6.99 5.19
N GLU A 158 7.11 7.48 5.01
CA GLU A 158 7.55 8.80 5.48
C GLU A 158 8.13 9.67 4.37
N ASP A 159 7.96 10.99 4.54
CA ASP A 159 8.54 12.01 3.67
C ASP A 159 10.07 12.13 3.92
N PRO A 160 10.87 12.44 2.90
CA PRO A 160 12.32 12.68 3.06
C PRO A 160 12.67 13.67 4.17
N ALA A 161 11.82 14.63 4.45
CA ALA A 161 12.07 15.64 5.48
C ALA A 161 11.73 15.18 6.91
N ASP A 162 11.12 14.01 7.09
CA ASP A 162 10.73 13.50 8.41
C ASP A 162 11.93 13.13 9.26
N SER A 163 11.86 13.44 10.55
CA SER A 163 12.96 13.22 11.51
C SER A 163 13.19 11.75 11.87
N LEU A 164 12.21 10.86 11.60
CA LEU A 164 12.14 9.47 12.03
C LEU A 164 12.24 9.29 13.56
N GLU A 165 11.93 10.31 14.36
CA GLU A 165 12.09 10.27 15.81
C GLU A 165 11.30 9.13 16.48
N TYR A 166 10.11 8.81 15.96
CA TYR A 166 9.30 7.72 16.49
C TYR A 166 9.87 6.35 16.13
N HIS A 167 10.43 6.20 14.94
CA HIS A 167 11.14 4.99 14.54
C HIS A 167 12.39 4.75 15.41
N MET A 168 13.14 5.82 15.72
CA MET A 168 14.27 5.75 16.66
C MET A 168 13.83 5.27 18.03
N LYS A 169 12.79 5.89 18.60
CA LYS A 169 12.24 5.51 19.90
C LYS A 169 11.73 4.06 19.93
N ILE A 170 11.06 3.61 18.86
CA ILE A 170 10.59 2.21 18.74
C ILE A 170 11.80 1.25 18.75
N LYS A 171 12.85 1.56 17.96
CA LYS A 171 14.06 0.74 17.88
C LYS A 171 14.81 0.65 19.21
N GLU A 172 14.86 1.76 19.95
CA GLU A 172 15.51 1.81 21.28
C GLU A 172 14.72 1.05 22.35
N ASN A 173 13.41 1.12 22.34
CA ASN A 173 12.57 0.55 23.37
C ASN A 173 12.41 -0.98 23.29
N ALA A 174 12.64 -1.60 22.14
CA ALA A 174 12.60 -3.05 21.89
C ALA A 174 11.42 -3.84 22.54
N VAL A 175 10.29 -3.14 22.82
CA VAL A 175 9.12 -3.75 23.47
C VAL A 175 8.30 -4.55 22.47
N LEU A 176 8.28 -4.12 21.21
CA LEU A 176 7.52 -4.76 20.15
C LEU A 176 8.33 -5.89 19.51
N LYS A 177 7.69 -7.04 19.29
CA LYS A 177 8.28 -8.14 18.52
C LYS A 177 8.31 -7.84 17.03
N THR A 178 7.35 -7.05 16.55
CA THR A 178 7.27 -6.60 15.15
C THR A 178 8.41 -5.64 14.85
N ARG A 179 9.16 -5.91 13.79
CA ARG A 179 10.18 -5.00 13.26
C ARG A 179 9.49 -3.90 12.46
N ILE A 180 9.79 -2.64 12.80
CA ILE A 180 9.21 -1.47 12.13
C ILE A 180 10.28 -0.83 11.26
N PHE A 181 10.03 -0.82 9.95
CA PHE A 181 10.80 -0.08 8.95
C PHE A 181 9.97 1.08 8.40
N THR A 182 10.56 1.83 7.50
CA THR A 182 9.89 2.91 6.78
C THR A 182 10.22 2.86 5.30
N ALA A 183 9.33 3.38 4.45
CA ALA A 183 9.59 3.64 3.04
C ALA A 183 9.95 5.13 2.85
N PHE A 184 10.85 5.40 1.91
CA PHE A 184 11.24 6.74 1.50
C PHE A 184 10.31 7.23 0.39
N ARG A 185 9.46 8.25 0.66
CA ARG A 185 8.43 8.75 -0.27
C ARG A 185 8.62 10.21 -0.66
N PRO A 186 9.36 10.51 -1.75
CA PRO A 186 9.72 11.89 -2.14
C PRO A 186 8.65 12.59 -2.99
N ASP A 187 7.38 12.27 -2.85
CA ASP A 187 6.29 12.79 -3.70
C ASP A 187 6.23 14.32 -3.71
N ARG A 188 6.48 14.98 -2.58
CA ARG A 188 6.44 16.45 -2.49
C ARG A 188 7.54 17.13 -3.31
N ALA A 189 8.65 16.45 -3.57
CA ALA A 189 9.70 16.94 -4.48
C ALA A 189 9.40 16.57 -5.95
N PHE A 190 8.59 15.54 -6.19
CA PHE A 190 8.19 15.10 -7.53
C PHE A 190 7.15 16.02 -8.18
N TYR A 191 6.22 16.58 -7.39
CA TYR A 191 5.11 17.39 -7.88
C TYR A 191 5.48 18.88 -7.94
N CYS A 192 6.37 19.26 -8.88
CA CYS A 192 6.89 20.64 -9.03
C CYS A 192 5.83 21.68 -9.40
N GLU A 193 4.67 21.25 -9.92
CA GLU A 193 3.53 22.11 -10.27
C GLU A 193 2.67 22.52 -9.08
N GLN A 194 2.90 21.92 -7.91
CA GLN A 194 2.11 22.25 -6.72
C GLN A 194 2.54 23.57 -6.11
N LYS A 195 1.60 24.38 -5.66
CA LYS A 195 1.84 25.67 -5.00
C LYS A 195 2.72 25.55 -3.75
N THR A 196 2.75 24.38 -3.13
CA THR A 196 3.54 24.07 -1.93
C THR A 196 4.98 23.68 -2.24
N PHE A 197 5.38 23.59 -3.51
CA PHE A 197 6.70 23.11 -3.90
C PHE A 197 7.84 23.98 -3.32
N SER A 198 7.76 25.32 -3.50
CA SER A 198 8.77 26.26 -2.97
C SER A 198 8.93 26.17 -1.44
N ASP A 199 7.81 26.02 -0.72
CA ASP A 199 7.86 25.89 0.74
C ASP A 199 8.42 24.52 1.15
N TYR A 200 8.13 23.48 0.38
CA TYR A 200 8.72 22.17 0.61
C TYR A 200 10.24 22.16 0.40
N MET A 201 10.77 22.88 -0.57
CA MET A 201 12.23 23.02 -0.76
C MET A 201 12.90 23.58 0.49
N LYS A 202 12.29 24.56 1.19
CA LYS A 202 12.78 25.09 2.47
C LYS A 202 12.79 24.05 3.57
N ILE A 203 11.71 23.27 3.67
CA ILE A 203 11.58 22.19 4.67
C ILE A 203 12.64 21.11 4.43
N LEU A 204 12.79 20.66 3.18
CA LEU A 204 13.78 19.66 2.80
C LEU A 204 15.21 20.17 3.02
N SER A 205 15.48 21.46 2.68
CA SER A 205 16.76 22.13 2.93
C SER A 205 17.13 22.09 4.41
N GLN A 206 16.18 22.41 5.29
CA GLN A 206 16.39 22.34 6.75
C GLN A 206 16.66 20.92 7.23
N ALA A 207 15.87 19.95 6.76
CA ALA A 207 16.01 18.54 7.14
C ALA A 207 17.34 17.92 6.67
N ALA A 208 17.83 18.33 5.50
CA ALA A 208 19.13 17.90 4.95
C ALA A 208 20.31 18.72 5.49
N GLY A 209 20.08 19.88 6.13
CA GLY A 209 21.17 20.79 6.53
C GLY A 209 21.94 21.36 5.35
N GLN A 210 21.33 21.43 4.17
CA GLN A 210 21.93 21.87 2.91
C GLN A 210 20.99 22.85 2.21
N GLU A 211 21.54 23.98 1.72
CA GLU A 211 20.76 24.92 0.95
C GLU A 211 20.37 24.33 -0.42
N ILE A 212 19.10 24.44 -0.78
CA ILE A 212 18.56 24.01 -2.07
C ILE A 212 18.31 25.26 -2.91
N VAL A 213 19.14 25.44 -3.92
CA VAL A 213 19.10 26.60 -4.84
C VAL A 213 18.82 26.19 -6.29
N ASP A 214 19.01 24.92 -6.62
CA ASP A 214 18.87 24.37 -7.96
C ASP A 214 18.45 22.88 -7.93
N PHE A 215 18.16 22.31 -9.10
CA PHE A 215 17.78 20.90 -9.22
C PHE A 215 18.87 19.96 -8.67
N SER A 216 20.14 20.28 -8.93
CA SER A 216 21.27 19.46 -8.46
C SER A 216 21.39 19.44 -6.95
N SER A 217 21.29 20.59 -6.29
CA SER A 217 21.32 20.68 -4.82
C SER A 217 20.10 20.04 -4.16
N MET A 218 18.92 20.09 -4.80
CA MET A 218 17.74 19.32 -4.36
C MET A 218 18.02 17.82 -4.40
N MET A 219 18.59 17.30 -5.51
CA MET A 219 18.97 15.88 -5.60
C MET A 219 20.04 15.51 -4.57
N GLY A 220 20.97 16.39 -4.28
CA GLY A 220 21.96 16.23 -3.20
C GLY A 220 21.31 16.13 -1.81
N ALA A 221 20.35 17.00 -1.53
CA ALA A 221 19.57 16.95 -0.28
C ALA A 221 18.76 15.64 -0.15
N LEU A 222 18.09 15.21 -1.23
CA LEU A 222 17.38 13.93 -1.27
C LEU A 222 18.32 12.74 -1.08
N GLU A 223 19.53 12.78 -1.64
CA GLU A 223 20.55 11.75 -1.42
C GLU A 223 20.98 11.66 0.04
N GLN A 224 21.24 12.80 0.70
CA GLN A 224 21.57 12.82 2.12
C GLN A 224 20.46 12.24 2.97
N ARG A 225 19.21 12.60 2.65
CA ARG A 225 18.04 12.05 3.36
C ARG A 225 17.85 10.56 3.10
N LEU A 226 18.08 10.10 1.87
CA LEU A 226 18.03 8.68 1.54
C LEU A 226 19.11 7.88 2.30
N ALA A 227 20.32 8.41 2.40
CA ALA A 227 21.39 7.83 3.22
C ALA A 227 20.99 7.73 4.69
N PHE A 228 20.39 8.78 5.25
CA PHE A 228 19.84 8.78 6.62
C PHE A 228 18.79 7.69 6.80
N PHE A 229 17.85 7.52 5.87
CA PHE A 229 16.87 6.42 5.92
C PHE A 229 17.54 5.03 5.83
N ALA A 230 18.58 4.89 5.00
CA ALA A 230 19.33 3.65 4.88
C ALA A 230 20.02 3.24 6.19
N GLU A 231 20.50 4.18 7.02
CA GLU A 231 21.06 3.91 8.34
C GLU A 231 20.06 3.28 9.31
N PHE A 232 18.75 3.54 9.11
CA PHE A 232 17.67 2.86 9.84
C PHE A 232 17.39 1.45 9.35
N GLY A 233 17.99 1.02 8.24
CA GLY A 233 17.76 -0.27 7.60
C GLY A 233 16.64 -0.23 6.56
N THR A 234 16.22 0.96 6.14
CA THR A 234 15.26 1.13 5.03
C THR A 234 15.88 0.69 3.72
N THR A 235 15.17 -0.17 2.98
CA THR A 235 15.54 -0.63 1.64
C THR A 235 14.39 -0.45 0.65
N VAL A 236 13.41 0.35 1.01
CA VAL A 236 12.15 0.53 0.28
C VAL A 236 11.97 2.00 -0.04
N SER A 237 11.69 2.30 -1.31
CA SER A 237 11.10 3.58 -1.69
C SER A 237 9.64 3.39 -2.04
N ASP A 238 8.88 4.47 -1.94
CA ASP A 238 7.50 4.54 -2.39
C ASP A 238 7.32 5.83 -3.22
N ASN A 239 6.62 5.74 -4.33
CA ASN A 239 6.37 6.87 -5.19
C ASN A 239 4.91 6.81 -5.65
N GLY A 240 4.09 7.72 -5.14
CA GLY A 240 2.69 7.88 -5.52
C GLY A 240 2.60 8.76 -6.77
N ILE A 241 2.38 8.16 -7.92
CA ILE A 241 2.44 8.83 -9.21
C ILE A 241 1.06 8.84 -9.85
N ALA A 242 0.40 10.00 -9.84
CA ALA A 242 -0.90 10.15 -10.50
C ALA A 242 -0.79 9.85 -11.99
N HIS A 243 0.18 10.44 -12.66
CA HIS A 243 0.40 10.28 -14.09
C HIS A 243 1.89 10.25 -14.43
N ILE A 244 2.30 9.33 -15.30
CA ILE A 244 3.64 9.29 -15.89
C ILE A 244 3.51 9.56 -17.40
N ALA A 245 4.07 10.69 -17.86
CA ALA A 245 4.32 10.95 -19.27
C ALA A 245 5.83 11.15 -19.45
N TRP A 246 6.45 10.28 -20.23
CA TRP A 246 7.87 10.44 -20.57
C TRP A 246 8.05 11.59 -21.55
N GLU A 247 8.92 12.53 -21.18
CA GLU A 247 9.42 13.58 -22.07
C GLU A 247 10.94 13.60 -22.07
N GLU A 248 11.54 13.71 -23.25
CA GLU A 248 12.99 13.89 -23.38
C GLU A 248 13.41 15.22 -22.76
N TYR A 249 14.51 15.20 -22.04
CA TYR A 249 15.02 16.35 -21.33
C TYR A 249 16.54 16.45 -21.39
N THR A 250 17.06 17.66 -21.15
CA THR A 250 18.46 17.92 -20.85
C THR A 250 18.60 18.39 -19.40
N GLY A 251 19.79 18.26 -18.82
CA GLY A 251 20.05 18.78 -17.47
C GLY A 251 19.74 20.27 -17.35
N ALA A 252 20.06 21.08 -18.36
CA ALA A 252 19.76 22.50 -18.38
C ALA A 252 18.24 22.80 -18.37
N GLN A 253 17.45 21.96 -19.05
CA GLN A 253 15.98 22.08 -19.01
C GLN A 253 15.41 21.70 -17.65
N ALA A 254 15.89 20.63 -17.02
CA ALA A 254 15.47 20.26 -15.68
C ALA A 254 15.78 21.36 -14.67
N GLU A 255 16.94 22.01 -14.80
CA GLU A 255 17.35 23.14 -13.99
C GLU A 255 16.44 24.38 -14.19
N ASP A 256 16.22 24.79 -15.45
CA ASP A 256 15.34 25.93 -15.76
C ASP A 256 13.92 25.72 -15.22
N ILE A 257 13.39 24.50 -15.35
CA ILE A 257 12.05 24.16 -14.84
C ILE A 257 12.01 24.19 -13.31
N PHE A 258 13.06 23.68 -12.65
CA PHE A 258 13.19 23.78 -11.19
C PHE A 258 13.14 25.24 -10.71
N GLN A 259 13.91 26.15 -11.36
CA GLN A 259 13.92 27.56 -11.00
C GLN A 259 12.54 28.20 -11.15
N LYS A 260 11.82 27.93 -12.24
CA LYS A 260 10.45 28.40 -12.45
C LYS A 260 9.51 27.89 -11.37
N ALA A 261 9.58 26.59 -11.04
CA ALA A 261 8.76 25.95 -9.99
C ALA A 261 9.05 26.59 -8.61
N ALA A 262 10.32 26.78 -8.28
CA ALA A 262 10.74 27.40 -7.02
C ALA A 262 10.31 28.88 -6.91
N ALA A 263 10.22 29.58 -8.04
CA ALA A 263 9.69 30.95 -8.12
C ALA A 263 8.14 31.01 -8.09
N GLY A 264 7.46 29.85 -8.14
CA GLY A 264 5.98 29.77 -8.18
C GLY A 264 5.39 30.15 -9.54
N GLU A 265 6.19 30.07 -10.60
CA GLU A 265 5.72 30.33 -11.96
C GLU A 265 4.82 29.19 -12.46
N GLN A 266 3.91 29.53 -13.37
CA GLN A 266 3.07 28.53 -14.01
C GLN A 266 3.87 27.74 -15.05
N LEU A 267 3.94 26.42 -14.87
CA LEU A 267 4.61 25.51 -15.79
C LEU A 267 3.65 24.99 -16.85
N SER A 268 4.12 24.77 -18.06
CA SER A 268 3.40 24.01 -19.08
C SER A 268 3.45 22.50 -18.77
N GLU A 269 2.48 21.76 -19.33
CA GLU A 269 2.43 20.29 -19.17
C GLU A 269 3.73 19.61 -19.63
N VAL A 270 4.32 20.07 -20.72
CA VAL A 270 5.59 19.56 -21.26
C VAL A 270 6.73 19.79 -20.26
N GLU A 271 6.79 20.97 -19.63
CA GLU A 271 7.81 21.27 -18.59
C GLU A 271 7.62 20.36 -17.38
N ILE A 272 6.40 20.22 -16.89
CA ILE A 272 6.07 19.31 -15.78
C ILE A 272 6.53 17.89 -16.09
N ASN A 273 6.21 17.37 -17.28
CA ASN A 273 6.58 16.01 -17.67
C ASN A 273 8.09 15.83 -17.85
N ARG A 274 8.82 16.84 -18.34
CA ARG A 274 10.29 16.85 -18.41
C ARG A 274 10.91 16.79 -17.02
N TYR A 275 10.44 17.64 -16.10
CA TYR A 275 10.91 17.63 -14.72
C TYR A 275 10.67 16.27 -14.07
N LYS A 276 9.46 15.74 -14.16
CA LYS A 276 9.11 14.43 -13.61
C LYS A 276 9.93 13.30 -14.20
N SER A 277 10.21 13.34 -15.50
CA SER A 277 11.10 12.37 -16.17
C SER A 277 12.53 12.47 -15.61
N ALA A 278 13.07 13.68 -15.48
CA ALA A 278 14.40 13.92 -14.89
C ALA A 278 14.45 13.43 -13.45
N PHE A 279 13.48 13.81 -12.64
CA PHE A 279 13.38 13.43 -11.23
C PHE A 279 13.38 11.92 -11.04
N LEU A 280 12.52 11.18 -11.76
CA LEU A 280 12.44 9.72 -11.64
C LEU A 280 13.74 9.02 -12.04
N ILE A 281 14.42 9.50 -13.10
CA ILE A 281 15.71 8.94 -13.51
C ILE A 281 16.78 9.18 -12.43
N GLU A 282 16.87 10.40 -11.90
CA GLU A 282 17.88 10.70 -10.87
C GLU A 282 17.58 9.97 -9.54
N MET A 283 16.31 9.92 -9.10
CA MET A 283 15.94 9.14 -7.94
C MET A 283 16.21 7.64 -8.09
N ALA A 284 15.91 7.07 -9.25
CA ALA A 284 16.19 5.65 -9.51
C ALA A 284 17.69 5.31 -9.45
N LYS A 285 18.56 6.22 -9.90
CA LYS A 285 20.02 6.09 -9.71
C LYS A 285 20.41 6.04 -8.23
N LEU A 286 19.80 6.91 -7.41
CA LEU A 286 20.01 6.89 -5.96
C LEU A 286 19.49 5.60 -5.34
N TYR A 287 18.30 5.15 -5.73
CA TYR A 287 17.76 3.86 -5.27
C TYR A 287 18.68 2.69 -5.61
N LYS A 288 19.23 2.64 -6.83
CA LYS A 288 20.22 1.61 -7.20
C LYS A 288 21.49 1.72 -6.37
N LYS A 289 22.03 2.93 -6.17
CA LYS A 289 23.23 3.22 -5.38
C LYS A 289 23.10 2.75 -3.92
N TYR A 290 21.95 2.98 -3.31
CA TYR A 290 21.70 2.64 -1.90
C TYR A 290 20.94 1.32 -1.71
N HIS A 291 20.77 0.53 -2.79
CA HIS A 291 20.10 -0.78 -2.79
C HIS A 291 18.62 -0.74 -2.36
N PHE A 292 17.93 0.36 -2.62
CA PHE A 292 16.50 0.46 -2.41
C PHE A 292 15.72 -0.22 -3.54
N VAL A 293 14.61 -0.84 -3.18
CA VAL A 293 13.59 -1.29 -4.14
C VAL A 293 12.74 -0.08 -4.52
N MET A 294 12.63 0.20 -5.81
CA MET A 294 11.77 1.26 -6.33
C MET A 294 10.34 0.75 -6.46
N GLN A 295 9.42 1.31 -5.69
CA GLN A 295 7.98 1.05 -5.81
C GLN A 295 7.31 2.23 -6.51
N LEU A 296 6.55 1.94 -7.58
CA LEU A 296 5.81 2.94 -8.36
C LEU A 296 4.31 2.65 -8.26
N HIS A 297 3.60 3.39 -7.43
CA HIS A 297 2.14 3.38 -7.34
C HIS A 297 1.57 4.33 -8.38
N ILE A 298 0.91 3.81 -9.40
CA ILE A 298 0.63 4.53 -10.66
C ILE A 298 -0.88 4.62 -10.89
N GLY A 299 -1.36 5.80 -11.28
CA GLY A 299 -2.70 5.98 -11.79
C GLY A 299 -3.72 6.36 -10.74
N THR A 300 -3.33 7.13 -9.74
CA THR A 300 -4.27 7.70 -8.77
C THR A 300 -4.70 9.09 -9.21
N TYR A 301 -5.98 9.27 -9.53
CA TYR A 301 -6.58 10.60 -9.68
C TYR A 301 -7.02 11.08 -8.30
N LEU A 302 -6.12 11.81 -7.64
CA LEU A 302 -6.34 12.31 -6.29
C LEU A 302 -7.41 13.42 -6.28
N ASP A 303 -8.21 13.42 -5.21
CA ASP A 303 -9.10 14.53 -4.86
C ASP A 303 -10.03 15.00 -6.00
N ALA A 304 -10.59 14.06 -6.76
CA ALA A 304 -11.40 14.33 -7.97
C ALA A 304 -12.60 15.25 -7.73
N ASN A 305 -13.14 15.31 -6.51
CA ASN A 305 -14.20 16.25 -6.12
C ASN A 305 -13.62 17.48 -5.44
N HIS A 306 -13.07 18.40 -6.22
CA HIS A 306 -12.39 19.61 -5.73
C HIS A 306 -13.23 20.45 -4.76
N ARG A 307 -14.56 20.53 -4.96
CA ARG A 307 -15.44 21.26 -4.03
C ARG A 307 -15.41 20.63 -2.65
N LYS A 308 -15.51 19.31 -2.57
CA LYS A 308 -15.50 18.61 -1.29
C LYS A 308 -14.13 18.68 -0.62
N VAL A 309 -13.07 18.63 -1.38
CA VAL A 309 -11.71 18.82 -0.86
C VAL A 309 -11.53 20.21 -0.24
N GLN A 310 -12.10 21.25 -0.84
CA GLN A 310 -12.10 22.60 -0.26
C GLN A 310 -12.91 22.69 1.04
N GLU A 311 -13.99 21.90 1.16
CA GLU A 311 -14.87 21.90 2.34
C GLU A 311 -14.28 21.09 3.53
N ILE A 312 -13.64 19.94 3.27
CA ILE A 312 -13.27 18.97 4.32
C ILE A 312 -11.83 18.46 4.26
N GLY A 313 -11.02 18.95 3.31
CA GLY A 313 -9.60 18.59 3.17
C GLY A 313 -9.31 17.46 2.20
N GLN A 314 -8.02 17.26 1.93
CA GLN A 314 -7.48 16.24 1.05
C GLN A 314 -7.53 14.84 1.67
N SER A 315 -7.38 13.80 0.84
CA SER A 315 -7.32 12.39 1.27
C SER A 315 -8.52 11.92 2.10
N THR A 316 -9.68 12.51 1.86
CA THR A 316 -10.93 12.20 2.58
C THR A 316 -11.87 11.26 1.82
N GLY A 317 -11.35 10.55 0.81
CA GLY A 317 -12.06 9.50 0.07
C GLY A 317 -12.70 9.95 -1.24
N PHE A 318 -12.25 11.05 -1.84
CA PHE A 318 -12.70 11.55 -3.15
C PHE A 318 -11.73 11.22 -4.29
N ASP A 319 -10.82 10.29 -4.04
CA ASP A 319 -9.87 9.84 -5.05
C ASP A 319 -10.53 8.91 -6.07
N CYS A 320 -9.94 8.84 -7.24
CA CYS A 320 -10.42 8.03 -8.36
C CYS A 320 -9.26 7.30 -9.04
N VAL A 321 -9.58 6.45 -9.99
CA VAL A 321 -8.61 5.78 -10.86
C VAL A 321 -8.35 6.65 -12.08
N ASP A 322 -7.06 6.88 -12.40
CA ASP A 322 -6.63 7.51 -13.63
C ASP A 322 -6.35 6.46 -14.73
N ASP A 323 -6.65 6.79 -15.97
CA ASP A 323 -6.41 5.96 -17.15
C ASP A 323 -5.38 6.56 -18.12
N SER A 324 -4.81 7.72 -17.78
CA SER A 324 -3.92 8.49 -18.66
C SER A 324 -2.49 7.95 -18.74
N THR A 325 -2.00 7.22 -17.73
CA THR A 325 -0.64 6.67 -17.76
C THR A 325 -0.52 5.53 -18.74
N SER A 326 0.30 5.72 -19.78
CA SER A 326 0.53 4.67 -20.76
C SER A 326 1.66 3.72 -20.35
N VAL A 327 1.48 2.42 -20.61
CA VAL A 327 2.55 1.40 -20.45
C VAL A 327 3.81 1.81 -21.20
N LYS A 328 3.67 2.47 -22.38
CA LYS A 328 4.78 2.96 -23.18
C LYS A 328 5.60 4.02 -22.45
N SER A 329 4.97 4.93 -21.70
CA SER A 329 5.69 5.96 -20.93
C SER A 329 6.53 5.34 -19.82
N VAL A 330 5.95 4.40 -19.05
CA VAL A 330 6.70 3.66 -18.03
C VAL A 330 7.84 2.85 -18.67
N GLY A 331 7.56 2.18 -19.81
CA GLY A 331 8.57 1.44 -20.56
C GLY A 331 9.76 2.31 -21.00
N ARG A 332 9.53 3.57 -21.37
CA ARG A 332 10.62 4.50 -21.73
C ARG A 332 11.49 4.86 -20.51
N ILE A 333 10.90 5.05 -19.33
CA ILE A 333 11.65 5.29 -18.09
C ILE A 333 12.52 4.07 -17.77
N LEU A 334 11.93 2.87 -17.75
CA LEU A 334 12.67 1.63 -17.48
C LEU A 334 13.78 1.39 -18.54
N ASN A 335 13.51 1.67 -19.83
CA ASN A 335 14.49 1.56 -20.89
C ASN A 335 15.66 2.52 -20.69
N ARG A 336 15.36 3.80 -20.37
CA ARG A 336 16.40 4.80 -20.10
C ARG A 336 17.29 4.39 -18.92
N LEU A 337 16.70 3.87 -17.86
CA LEU A 337 17.46 3.34 -16.72
C LEU A 337 18.31 2.11 -17.10
N THR A 338 17.79 1.27 -17.97
CA THR A 338 18.51 0.08 -18.47
C THR A 338 19.71 0.50 -19.35
N GLU A 339 19.53 1.45 -20.27
CA GLU A 339 20.61 2.00 -21.11
C GLU A 339 21.75 2.62 -20.27
N LEU A 340 21.41 3.22 -19.15
CA LEU A 340 22.37 3.81 -18.21
C LEU A 340 22.97 2.78 -17.25
N ASP A 341 22.57 1.53 -17.29
CA ASP A 341 22.84 0.53 -16.24
C ASP A 341 22.48 1.04 -14.84
N GLN A 342 21.32 1.68 -14.71
CA GLN A 342 20.86 2.28 -13.46
C GLN A 342 19.48 1.77 -13.01
N LEU A 343 18.92 0.73 -13.66
CA LEU A 343 17.63 0.17 -13.25
C LEU A 343 17.76 -0.59 -11.92
N PRO A 344 17.09 -0.13 -10.84
CA PRO A 344 17.02 -0.85 -9.57
C PRO A 344 16.02 -2.02 -9.64
N LYS A 345 15.94 -2.84 -8.58
CA LYS A 345 14.77 -3.70 -8.37
C LYS A 345 13.52 -2.82 -8.33
N THR A 346 12.51 -3.17 -9.12
CA THR A 346 11.34 -2.29 -9.33
C THR A 346 10.04 -3.06 -9.22
N ILE A 347 9.06 -2.50 -8.52
CA ILE A 347 7.70 -3.02 -8.44
C ILE A 347 6.73 -1.99 -9.03
N LEU A 348 5.88 -2.44 -9.95
CA LEU A 348 4.89 -1.61 -10.63
C LEU A 348 3.49 -1.92 -10.08
N TYR A 349 2.79 -0.90 -9.60
CA TYR A 349 1.46 -1.00 -9.03
C TYR A 349 0.48 -0.16 -9.86
N PRO A 350 -0.07 -0.68 -10.98
CA PRO A 350 -1.12 0.03 -11.69
C PRO A 350 -2.41 0.01 -10.87
N LEU A 351 -3.00 1.17 -10.61
CA LEU A 351 -4.29 1.27 -9.92
C LEU A 351 -5.44 0.87 -10.84
N ASN A 352 -5.30 1.20 -12.13
CA ASN A 352 -6.30 0.83 -13.13
C ASN A 352 -6.26 -0.69 -13.39
N PRO A 353 -7.33 -1.44 -13.07
CA PRO A 353 -7.34 -2.89 -13.24
C PRO A 353 -7.18 -3.32 -14.70
N ALA A 354 -7.52 -2.47 -15.69
CA ALA A 354 -7.31 -2.77 -17.10
C ALA A 354 -5.82 -2.76 -17.51
N GLN A 355 -4.95 -2.24 -16.67
CA GLN A 355 -3.51 -2.14 -16.93
C GLN A 355 -2.69 -3.24 -16.27
N MET A 356 -3.28 -4.13 -15.47
CA MET A 356 -2.55 -5.19 -14.76
C MET A 356 -1.78 -6.10 -15.74
N GLU A 357 -2.45 -6.64 -16.76
CA GLU A 357 -1.84 -7.53 -17.74
C GLU A 357 -0.78 -6.80 -18.60
N PRO A 358 -1.04 -5.62 -19.19
CA PRO A 358 -0.02 -4.86 -19.88
C PRO A 358 1.23 -4.56 -19.04
N PHE A 359 1.08 -4.22 -17.77
CA PHE A 359 2.22 -3.98 -16.87
C PHE A 359 2.94 -5.27 -16.47
N ALA A 360 2.25 -6.41 -16.37
CA ALA A 360 2.89 -7.71 -16.16
C ALA A 360 3.81 -8.08 -17.33
N VAL A 361 3.35 -7.88 -18.59
CA VAL A 361 4.16 -8.06 -19.79
C VAL A 361 5.35 -7.12 -19.83
N LEU A 362 5.12 -5.84 -19.48
CA LEU A 362 6.21 -4.85 -19.41
C LEU A 362 7.27 -5.28 -18.38
N ALA A 363 6.86 -5.67 -17.18
CA ALA A 363 7.76 -6.10 -16.12
C ALA A 363 8.64 -7.28 -16.56
N ALA A 364 8.04 -8.30 -17.20
CA ALA A 364 8.77 -9.43 -17.74
C ALA A 364 9.82 -9.02 -18.78
N GLY A 365 9.51 -8.01 -19.61
CA GLY A 365 10.41 -7.48 -20.64
C GLY A 365 11.66 -6.77 -20.09
N PHE A 366 11.67 -6.40 -18.81
CA PHE A 366 12.81 -5.75 -18.14
C PHE A 366 13.53 -6.65 -17.12
N CYS A 367 13.21 -7.94 -17.09
CA CYS A 367 13.98 -8.94 -16.35
C CYS A 367 15.17 -9.40 -17.18
N ASP A 368 16.39 -9.07 -16.75
CA ASP A 368 17.65 -9.26 -17.48
C ASP A 368 18.49 -10.47 -17.00
N GLY A 369 17.95 -11.27 -16.09
CA GLY A 369 18.62 -12.43 -15.50
C GLY A 369 19.64 -12.11 -14.41
N THR A 370 19.90 -10.84 -14.10
CA THR A 370 20.84 -10.46 -13.01
C THR A 370 20.24 -10.64 -11.62
N VAL A 371 18.94 -10.37 -11.49
CA VAL A 371 18.17 -10.53 -10.27
C VAL A 371 16.86 -11.24 -10.57
N ARG A 372 16.52 -12.24 -9.76
CA ARG A 372 15.26 -12.97 -9.87
C ARG A 372 14.08 -11.99 -9.67
N GLY A 373 13.20 -11.88 -10.67
CA GLY A 373 12.06 -10.95 -10.62
C GLY A 373 12.44 -9.48 -10.50
N LYS A 374 13.54 -9.04 -11.14
CA LYS A 374 14.10 -7.68 -11.04
C LYS A 374 13.05 -6.58 -11.19
N VAL A 375 12.18 -6.71 -12.19
CA VAL A 375 10.99 -5.87 -12.34
C VAL A 375 9.78 -6.76 -12.24
N GLN A 376 8.80 -6.39 -11.43
CA GLN A 376 7.61 -7.21 -11.21
C GLN A 376 6.35 -6.37 -11.01
N LEU A 377 5.21 -7.01 -11.22
CA LEU A 377 3.91 -6.46 -10.87
C LEU A 377 3.72 -6.60 -9.36
N GLY A 378 3.32 -5.53 -8.70
CA GLY A 378 2.98 -5.54 -7.28
C GLY A 378 1.64 -6.19 -6.98
N ALA A 379 1.32 -6.33 -5.69
CA ALA A 379 0.01 -6.82 -5.25
C ALA A 379 -1.13 -5.96 -5.80
N PRO A 380 -2.34 -6.53 -5.95
CA PRO A 380 -3.52 -5.70 -6.15
C PRO A 380 -3.71 -4.85 -4.90
N TRP A 381 -3.55 -3.53 -5.08
CA TRP A 381 -3.64 -2.56 -4.00
C TRP A 381 -4.91 -1.72 -4.18
N TRP A 382 -5.15 -0.74 -3.38
CA TRP A 382 -6.29 0.17 -3.37
C TRP A 382 -7.33 -0.09 -4.47
N PHE A 383 -8.61 -0.23 -4.17
CA PHE A 383 -9.72 -0.65 -5.06
C PHE A 383 -9.62 -2.06 -5.66
N ASN A 384 -8.42 -2.66 -5.76
CA ASN A 384 -8.18 -3.99 -6.31
C ASN A 384 -7.84 -5.03 -5.24
N ASP A 385 -7.66 -4.64 -3.99
CA ASP A 385 -7.29 -5.46 -2.82
C ASP A 385 -8.47 -6.28 -2.25
N GLN A 386 -9.33 -6.76 -3.13
CA GLN A 386 -10.54 -7.51 -2.84
C GLN A 386 -10.57 -8.81 -3.66
N PRO A 387 -11.40 -9.82 -3.28
CA PRO A 387 -11.31 -11.16 -3.88
C PRO A 387 -11.32 -11.17 -5.41
N PHE A 388 -12.19 -10.38 -6.04
CA PHE A 388 -12.27 -10.32 -7.51
C PHE A 388 -11.01 -9.72 -8.14
N GLY A 389 -10.46 -8.64 -7.57
CA GLY A 389 -9.23 -8.01 -8.06
C GLY A 389 -8.00 -8.92 -7.86
N ILE A 390 -7.93 -9.61 -6.71
CA ILE A 390 -6.88 -10.59 -6.42
C ILE A 390 -6.94 -11.76 -7.41
N MET A 391 -8.12 -12.36 -7.61
CA MET A 391 -8.30 -13.47 -8.56
C MET A 391 -8.07 -13.05 -10.01
N ARG A 392 -8.43 -11.80 -10.38
CA ARG A 392 -8.12 -11.23 -11.69
C ARG A 392 -6.61 -11.11 -11.90
N GLN A 393 -5.86 -10.67 -10.91
CA GLN A 393 -4.41 -10.61 -11.01
C GLN A 393 -3.81 -12.01 -11.20
N PHE A 394 -4.26 -13.00 -10.44
CA PHE A 394 -3.75 -14.37 -10.57
C PHE A 394 -4.07 -14.96 -11.94
N GLY A 395 -5.31 -14.85 -12.40
CA GLY A 395 -5.75 -15.42 -13.66
C GLY A 395 -5.28 -14.64 -14.90
N GLY A 396 -5.16 -13.32 -14.81
CA GLY A 396 -4.72 -12.46 -15.90
C GLY A 396 -3.20 -12.30 -15.93
N ALA A 397 -2.65 -11.57 -14.97
CA ALA A 397 -1.23 -11.25 -14.94
C ALA A 397 -0.36 -12.49 -14.67
N GLY A 398 -0.83 -13.47 -13.89
CA GLY A 398 -0.12 -14.72 -13.60
C GLY A 398 0.16 -15.57 -14.83
N ASN A 399 -0.63 -15.43 -15.90
CA ASN A 399 -0.37 -16.09 -17.20
C ASN A 399 0.75 -15.41 -18.01
N LEU A 400 1.10 -14.17 -17.67
CA LEU A 400 2.01 -13.33 -18.43
C LEU A 400 3.34 -13.07 -17.70
N TYR A 401 3.32 -13.27 -16.39
CA TYR A 401 4.46 -13.14 -15.50
C TYR A 401 4.42 -14.26 -14.45
N PRO A 402 5.55 -14.94 -14.14
CA PRO A 402 5.56 -16.03 -13.17
C PRO A 402 5.06 -15.59 -11.79
N LEU A 403 3.83 -15.99 -11.43
CA LEU A 403 3.19 -15.64 -10.14
C LEU A 403 4.07 -16.02 -8.93
N SER A 404 4.81 -17.14 -9.03
CA SER A 404 5.69 -17.62 -7.95
C SER A 404 6.82 -16.66 -7.56
N LEU A 405 7.06 -15.60 -8.35
CA LEU A 405 8.04 -14.55 -8.05
C LEU A 405 7.44 -13.37 -7.28
N SER A 406 6.11 -13.30 -7.18
CA SER A 406 5.42 -12.20 -6.49
C SER A 406 5.89 -12.06 -5.04
N VAL A 407 6.04 -10.82 -4.57
CA VAL A 407 6.31 -10.48 -3.16
C VAL A 407 5.07 -10.53 -2.27
N GLY A 408 3.92 -10.95 -2.83
CA GLY A 408 2.70 -11.17 -2.07
C GLY A 408 1.93 -9.89 -1.73
N MET A 409 1.11 -10.01 -0.68
CA MET A 409 0.16 -8.98 -0.25
C MET A 409 0.82 -7.89 0.60
N LEU A 410 0.31 -6.69 0.50
CA LEU A 410 0.50 -5.55 1.39
C LEU A 410 -0.87 -5.05 1.87
N THR A 411 -0.95 -4.32 2.97
CA THR A 411 -2.24 -3.81 3.44
C THR A 411 -2.62 -2.48 2.82
N ASP A 412 -1.67 -1.62 2.51
CA ASP A 412 -1.90 -0.22 2.13
C ASP A 412 -2.89 0.49 3.07
N SER A 413 -2.84 0.15 4.34
CA SER A 413 -3.89 0.51 5.31
C SER A 413 -3.42 1.52 6.33
N ARG A 414 -4.39 2.28 6.84
CA ARG A 414 -4.27 3.18 8.00
C ARG A 414 -4.90 2.59 9.28
N SER A 415 -5.33 1.32 9.24
CA SER A 415 -6.00 0.66 10.36
C SER A 415 -5.20 -0.53 10.87
N PHE A 416 -4.99 -0.61 12.18
CA PHE A 416 -4.36 -1.74 12.86
C PHE A 416 -5.19 -3.03 12.83
N LEU A 417 -6.44 -2.97 12.39
CA LEU A 417 -7.30 -4.14 12.21
C LEU A 417 -7.26 -4.74 10.80
N SER A 418 -6.49 -4.20 9.86
CA SER A 418 -6.52 -4.58 8.43
C SER A 418 -5.76 -5.87 8.08
N TYR A 419 -5.06 -6.49 9.01
CA TYR A 419 -4.25 -7.69 8.73
C TYR A 419 -5.01 -8.94 8.26
N PRO A 420 -6.32 -9.13 8.52
CA PRO A 420 -7.13 -10.15 7.88
C PRO A 420 -7.15 -10.08 6.34
N ARG A 421 -6.72 -8.96 5.72
CA ARG A 421 -6.51 -8.88 4.26
C ARG A 421 -5.42 -9.84 3.77
N HIS A 422 -4.37 -10.10 4.58
CA HIS A 422 -3.38 -11.14 4.26
C HIS A 422 -3.99 -12.54 4.29
N GLU A 423 -4.87 -12.83 5.24
CA GLU A 423 -5.62 -14.09 5.27
C GLU A 423 -6.48 -14.24 4.01
N LEU A 424 -7.22 -13.20 3.64
CA LEU A 424 -8.06 -13.18 2.44
C LEU A 424 -7.23 -13.46 1.17
N TYR A 425 -6.09 -12.79 1.02
CA TYR A 425 -5.19 -13.01 -0.10
C TYR A 425 -4.66 -14.44 -0.17
N ARG A 426 -4.24 -15.01 0.98
CA ARG A 426 -3.74 -16.39 1.07
C ARG A 426 -4.80 -17.42 0.72
N ARG A 427 -6.05 -17.20 1.15
CA ARG A 427 -7.19 -18.04 0.79
C ARG A 427 -7.47 -18.00 -0.73
N CYS A 428 -7.49 -16.83 -1.32
CA CYS A 428 -7.59 -16.66 -2.78
C CYS A 428 -6.44 -17.36 -3.52
N LEU A 429 -5.20 -17.21 -3.06
CA LEU A 429 -4.03 -17.85 -3.67
C LEU A 429 -4.13 -19.39 -3.63
N CYS A 430 -4.45 -19.94 -2.46
CA CYS A 430 -4.55 -21.38 -2.30
C CYS A 430 -5.72 -21.96 -3.13
N SER A 431 -6.86 -21.25 -3.18
CA SER A 431 -7.99 -21.64 -4.05
C SER A 431 -7.60 -21.62 -5.52
N TYR A 432 -6.89 -20.58 -5.97
CA TYR A 432 -6.43 -20.48 -7.36
C TYR A 432 -5.46 -21.61 -7.72
N LEU A 433 -4.46 -21.87 -6.88
CA LEU A 433 -3.51 -22.98 -7.11
C LEU A 433 -4.21 -24.34 -7.06
N GLY A 434 -5.14 -24.52 -6.13
CA GLY A 434 -5.95 -25.74 -6.05
C GLY A 434 -6.78 -25.96 -7.31
N GLU A 435 -7.39 -24.92 -7.85
CA GLU A 435 -8.16 -24.99 -9.10
C GLU A 435 -7.27 -25.42 -10.29
N LEU A 436 -6.05 -24.85 -10.42
CA LEU A 436 -5.12 -25.25 -11.46
C LEU A 436 -4.75 -26.73 -11.36
N VAL A 437 -4.55 -27.25 -10.16
CA VAL A 437 -4.26 -28.66 -9.93
C VAL A 437 -5.47 -29.55 -10.30
N GLU A 438 -6.68 -29.20 -9.84
CA GLU A 438 -7.89 -30.00 -10.09
C GLU A 438 -8.31 -30.01 -11.57
N ARG A 439 -7.96 -28.93 -12.32
CA ARG A 439 -8.17 -28.84 -13.76
C ARG A 439 -7.05 -29.49 -14.59
N GLY A 440 -5.98 -29.96 -13.94
CA GLY A 440 -4.82 -30.54 -14.61
C GLY A 440 -3.95 -29.54 -15.34
N GLU A 441 -4.07 -28.24 -15.04
CA GLU A 441 -3.23 -27.15 -15.57
C GLU A 441 -1.91 -27.02 -14.82
N TYR A 442 -1.81 -27.61 -13.63
CA TYR A 442 -0.60 -27.72 -12.84
C TYR A 442 -0.51 -29.08 -12.17
N PHE A 443 0.69 -29.58 -11.92
CA PHE A 443 0.89 -30.88 -11.28
C PHE A 443 0.73 -30.80 -9.74
N SER A 444 0.26 -31.88 -9.12
CA SER A 444 -0.02 -31.98 -7.69
C SER A 444 1.21 -32.41 -6.87
N ASP A 445 2.32 -31.71 -6.99
CA ASP A 445 3.52 -31.96 -6.18
C ASP A 445 3.54 -31.02 -4.98
N GLU A 446 3.36 -31.61 -3.79
CA GLU A 446 3.30 -30.89 -2.51
C GLU A 446 4.51 -30.02 -2.23
N LYS A 447 5.69 -30.46 -2.65
CA LYS A 447 6.95 -29.70 -2.44
C LYS A 447 6.87 -28.36 -3.16
N TYR A 448 6.53 -28.36 -4.44
CA TYR A 448 6.51 -27.12 -5.23
C TYR A 448 5.30 -26.23 -4.87
N LEU A 449 4.14 -26.81 -4.57
CA LEU A 449 2.99 -26.03 -4.10
C LEU A 449 3.29 -25.32 -2.78
N LYS A 450 3.91 -25.99 -1.84
CA LYS A 450 4.40 -25.41 -0.58
C LYS A 450 5.41 -24.29 -0.85
N GLU A 451 6.42 -24.54 -1.68
CA GLU A 451 7.46 -23.55 -2.01
C GLU A 451 6.86 -22.29 -2.64
N ILE A 452 5.84 -22.42 -3.52
CA ILE A 452 5.14 -21.29 -4.14
C ILE A 452 4.36 -20.50 -3.09
N ILE A 453 3.56 -21.17 -2.24
CA ILE A 453 2.74 -20.50 -1.23
C ILE A 453 3.61 -19.77 -0.21
N GLU A 454 4.58 -20.46 0.37
CA GLU A 454 5.51 -19.85 1.34
C GLU A 454 6.38 -18.77 0.69
N GLY A 455 6.74 -18.93 -0.59
CA GLY A 455 7.45 -17.94 -1.39
C GLY A 455 6.64 -16.65 -1.47
N ILE A 456 5.46 -16.70 -2.07
CA ILE A 456 4.59 -15.55 -2.30
C ILE A 456 4.16 -14.89 -0.99
N CYS A 457 3.75 -15.69 0.00
CA CYS A 457 3.14 -15.17 1.23
C CYS A 457 4.15 -14.73 2.29
N TYR A 458 5.46 -15.04 2.12
CA TYR A 458 6.44 -14.76 3.18
C TYR A 458 7.88 -14.59 2.70
N ARG A 459 8.46 -15.56 1.96
CA ARG A 459 9.92 -15.56 1.71
C ARG A 459 10.35 -14.56 0.63
N ASN A 460 9.59 -14.48 -0.47
CA ASN A 460 9.98 -13.64 -1.62
C ASN A 460 10.16 -12.17 -1.23
N VAL A 461 9.27 -11.64 -0.39
CA VAL A 461 9.35 -10.25 0.06
C VAL A 461 10.64 -10.00 0.84
N LYS A 462 11.00 -10.91 1.75
CA LYS A 462 12.24 -10.78 2.54
C LYS A 462 13.49 -10.85 1.66
N GLU A 463 13.55 -11.82 0.74
CA GLU A 463 14.67 -11.95 -0.19
C GLU A 463 14.76 -10.75 -1.16
N TYR A 464 13.62 -10.29 -1.65
CA TYR A 464 13.58 -9.19 -2.62
C TYR A 464 13.99 -7.85 -2.02
N PHE A 465 13.56 -7.56 -0.78
CA PHE A 465 13.92 -6.33 -0.07
C PHE A 465 15.23 -6.44 0.73
N GLY A 466 15.73 -7.67 0.95
CA GLY A 466 16.96 -7.90 1.72
C GLY A 466 16.77 -7.82 3.24
N TRP A 467 15.61 -8.24 3.76
CA TRP A 467 15.22 -8.18 5.18
C TRP A 467 15.48 -9.45 5.98
#